data_9b56a7483a346db51d3e961daa1a0046
#
_entry.id   9b56a7483a346db51d3e961daa1a0046
#
_cell.length_a   1.000
_cell.length_b   1.000
_cell.length_c   1.000
_cell.angle_alpha   90.00
_cell.angle_beta   90.00
_cell.angle_gamma   90.00
#
_symmetry.space_group_name_H-M   'P 1'
#
loop_
_entity.id
_entity.type
_entity.pdbx_description
1 polymer ?
#
loop_
_entity_poly.entity_id
_entity_poly.type
_entity_poly.pdbx_seq_one_letter_code
_entity_poly.pdbx_strand_id
1 'polypeptide(L)'
;CIRDSYGTDTSPEGRMVIKNVMLAEEHGLGNGETPIFPIHIFKVKDGVNYNPGDPNYDLFKLAIRVSAKRMFPNFSFIDAPFNLQYYKPGDYHTEAAYMGCRTRVIGNIYDPSREIVTGRGNLSFTTINLPRLAIEAHGDIDKFYASLDEMMDLVVDQLLARFRIQCSKHVRNYPFLMGQGVWIDSEKLSENDSVAEILKHGTLSMGFIGLAECLKALIGVHHGESPEAQNLGLDIITRMRKRMDDESEKTRLNFSLLATPAEGLSGRFVRMDKKI
;
A
#
# COMPACT_ATOMS: atom_id res chain seq x y z
N CYS A 1 6.04 2.22 10.78
CA CYS A 1 7.12 1.75 9.87
C CYS A 1 8.02 2.90 9.47
N ILE A 2 9.32 2.75 9.63
CA ILE A 2 10.32 3.66 9.07
C ILE A 2 10.60 3.22 7.64
N ARG A 3 10.60 4.17 6.70
CA ARG A 3 10.82 3.91 5.29
C ARG A 3 11.67 5.02 4.67
N ASP A 4 12.67 4.63 3.89
CA ASP A 4 13.50 5.54 3.11
C ASP A 4 13.26 5.32 1.61
N SER A 5 13.09 6.42 0.87
CA SER A 5 12.94 6.39 -0.59
C SER A 5 14.05 7.25 -1.21
N TYR A 6 14.83 6.66 -2.10
CA TYR A 6 15.99 7.29 -2.70
C TYR A 6 16.28 6.75 -4.11
N GLY A 7 17.30 7.24 -4.78
CA GLY A 7 17.75 6.75 -6.09
C GLY A 7 17.87 7.83 -7.16
N THR A 8 17.10 8.90 -7.08
CA THR A 8 16.98 9.92 -8.13
C THR A 8 17.83 11.17 -7.90
N ASP A 9 18.40 11.37 -6.72
CA ASP A 9 19.31 12.50 -6.47
C ASP A 9 20.66 12.24 -7.13
N THR A 10 21.05 13.14 -8.07
CA THR A 10 22.29 13.07 -8.83
C THR A 10 23.40 13.97 -8.30
N SER A 11 23.15 14.73 -7.22
CA SER A 11 24.17 15.52 -6.55
C SER A 11 25.28 14.63 -5.95
N PRO A 12 26.52 15.09 -5.82
CA PRO A 12 27.58 14.31 -5.20
C PRO A 12 27.23 13.84 -3.78
N GLU A 13 26.56 14.69 -3.00
CA GLU A 13 26.12 14.42 -1.64
C GLU A 13 25.01 13.37 -1.62
N GLY A 14 23.99 13.52 -2.46
CA GLY A 14 22.88 12.56 -2.58
C GLY A 14 23.37 11.19 -3.03
N ARG A 15 24.24 11.13 -4.04
CA ARG A 15 24.86 9.89 -4.49
C ARG A 15 25.70 9.21 -3.39
N MET A 16 26.43 10.01 -2.61
CA MET A 16 27.19 9.49 -1.46
C MET A 16 26.28 8.87 -0.41
N VAL A 17 25.16 9.53 -0.06
CA VAL A 17 24.18 9.01 0.89
C VAL A 17 23.56 7.72 0.36
N ILE A 18 23.04 7.72 -0.87
CA ILE A 18 22.42 6.54 -1.50
C ILE A 18 23.37 5.34 -1.48
N LYS A 19 24.63 5.56 -1.90
CA LYS A 19 25.65 4.50 -1.93
C LYS A 19 25.89 3.91 -0.55
N ASN A 20 26.09 4.76 0.46
CA ASN A 20 26.44 4.29 1.81
C ASN A 20 25.26 3.60 2.51
N VAL A 21 24.04 4.08 2.31
CA VAL A 21 22.82 3.40 2.81
C VAL A 21 22.74 1.99 2.23
N MET A 22 22.93 1.83 0.92
CA MET A 22 22.88 0.50 0.29
C MET A 22 24.04 -0.41 0.72
N LEU A 23 25.24 0.13 0.93
CA LEU A 23 26.39 -0.65 1.43
C LEU A 23 26.16 -1.08 2.89
N ALA A 24 25.57 -0.24 3.72
CA ALA A 24 25.22 -0.59 5.09
C ALA A 24 24.15 -1.71 5.11
N GLU A 25 23.13 -1.62 4.24
CA GLU A 25 22.14 -2.68 4.08
C GLU A 25 22.78 -3.99 3.60
N GLU A 26 23.70 -3.93 2.62
CA GLU A 26 24.42 -5.11 2.14
C GLU A 26 25.27 -5.77 3.24
N HIS A 27 25.89 -4.96 4.10
CA HIS A 27 26.68 -5.45 5.23
C HIS A 27 25.79 -6.19 6.23
N GLY A 28 24.62 -5.66 6.54
CA GLY A 28 23.70 -6.18 7.54
C GLY A 28 24.00 -5.68 8.95
N LEU A 29 23.26 -6.21 9.92
CA LEU A 29 23.43 -5.92 11.34
C LEU A 29 24.69 -6.60 11.92
N GLY A 30 24.90 -6.48 13.22
CA GLY A 30 26.13 -6.90 13.91
C GLY A 30 26.61 -8.32 13.64
N ASN A 31 25.72 -9.30 13.42
CA ASN A 31 26.04 -10.66 13.04
C ASN A 31 25.76 -10.95 11.54
N GLY A 32 25.54 -9.91 10.73
CA GLY A 32 25.23 -10.06 9.32
C GLY A 32 23.75 -10.31 8.99
N GLU A 33 22.84 -10.16 9.95
CA GLU A 33 21.40 -10.30 9.73
C GLU A 33 20.87 -9.19 8.79
N THR A 34 19.87 -9.51 8.00
CA THR A 34 19.19 -8.50 7.16
C THR A 34 18.40 -7.54 8.04
N PRO A 35 18.64 -6.21 7.97
CA PRO A 35 17.79 -5.23 8.63
C PRO A 35 16.36 -5.30 8.09
N ILE A 36 15.36 -5.26 8.97
CA ILE A 36 13.96 -5.22 8.57
C ILE A 36 13.51 -3.77 8.37
N PHE A 37 14.07 -2.86 9.12
CA PHE A 37 13.78 -1.42 9.06
C PHE A 37 15.08 -0.60 9.04
N PRO A 38 15.07 0.54 8.33
CA PRO A 38 13.97 1.11 7.52
C PRO A 38 13.67 0.26 6.30
N ILE A 39 12.42 0.30 5.80
CA ILE A 39 12.08 -0.31 4.51
C ILE A 39 12.62 0.59 3.40
N HIS A 40 13.53 0.04 2.60
CA HIS A 40 14.19 0.75 1.53
C HIS A 40 13.42 0.66 0.21
N ILE A 41 13.22 1.80 -0.46
CA ILE A 41 12.63 1.90 -1.80
C ILE A 41 13.57 2.65 -2.71
N PHE A 42 14.09 1.97 -3.72
CA PHE A 42 14.92 2.57 -4.76
C PHE A 42 14.03 3.03 -5.92
N LYS A 43 13.99 4.33 -6.17
CA LYS A 43 13.27 4.93 -7.29
C LYS A 43 14.06 4.76 -8.57
N VAL A 44 13.44 4.14 -9.58
CA VAL A 44 14.00 3.95 -10.92
C VAL A 44 13.35 4.95 -11.87
N LYS A 45 14.19 5.72 -12.58
CA LYS A 45 13.71 6.77 -13.49
C LYS A 45 14.59 6.83 -14.74
N ASP A 46 13.97 6.92 -15.91
CA ASP A 46 14.64 7.08 -17.19
C ASP A 46 15.44 8.40 -17.24
N GLY A 47 16.63 8.35 -17.85
CA GLY A 47 17.56 9.47 -17.89
C GLY A 47 18.26 9.80 -16.56
N VAL A 48 17.97 9.05 -15.48
CA VAL A 48 18.58 9.26 -14.15
C VAL A 48 19.39 8.05 -13.71
N ASN A 49 18.81 6.83 -13.78
CA ASN A 49 19.48 5.63 -13.27
C ASN A 49 19.10 4.33 -13.99
N TYR A 50 18.19 4.37 -14.97
CA TYR A 50 17.67 3.17 -15.60
C TYR A 50 18.56 2.62 -16.70
N ASN A 51 19.12 3.49 -17.55
CA ASN A 51 19.91 3.10 -18.72
C ASN A 51 21.42 3.19 -18.49
N PRO A 52 22.22 2.35 -19.18
CA PRO A 52 23.66 2.56 -19.25
C PRO A 52 24.01 3.98 -19.71
N GLY A 53 24.85 4.67 -18.93
CA GLY A 53 25.21 6.06 -19.19
C GLY A 53 24.44 7.10 -18.36
N ASP A 54 23.35 6.73 -17.73
CA ASP A 54 22.66 7.62 -16.81
C ASP A 54 23.52 7.95 -15.56
N PRO A 55 23.38 9.16 -15.00
CA PRO A 55 24.23 9.63 -13.88
C PRO A 55 24.30 8.68 -12.68
N ASN A 56 23.21 7.99 -12.35
CA ASN A 56 23.08 7.09 -11.20
C ASN A 56 22.96 5.61 -11.61
N TYR A 57 23.32 5.22 -12.84
CA TYR A 57 23.21 3.84 -13.29
C TYR A 57 24.06 2.87 -12.46
N ASP A 58 25.24 3.31 -12.00
CA ASP A 58 26.09 2.56 -11.09
C ASP A 58 25.40 2.27 -9.75
N LEU A 59 24.62 3.21 -9.23
CA LEU A 59 23.81 3.05 -8.01
C LEU A 59 22.64 2.10 -8.24
N PHE A 60 22.02 2.10 -9.41
CA PHE A 60 20.98 1.13 -9.77
C PHE A 60 21.56 -0.30 -9.80
N LYS A 61 22.73 -0.50 -10.40
CA LYS A 61 23.41 -1.81 -10.35
C LYS A 61 23.74 -2.25 -8.92
N LEU A 62 24.18 -1.30 -8.07
CA LEU A 62 24.42 -1.58 -6.66
C LEU A 62 23.10 -1.97 -5.96
N ALA A 63 22.01 -1.27 -6.21
CA ALA A 63 20.68 -1.57 -5.64
C ALA A 63 20.22 -2.99 -6.02
N ILE A 64 20.36 -3.39 -7.29
CA ILE A 64 20.05 -4.76 -7.74
C ILE A 64 20.89 -5.80 -6.99
N ARG A 65 22.20 -5.57 -6.84
CA ARG A 65 23.08 -6.49 -6.12
C ARG A 65 22.68 -6.63 -4.65
N VAL A 66 22.39 -5.52 -3.99
CA VAL A 66 21.97 -5.50 -2.58
C VAL A 66 20.63 -6.21 -2.43
N SER A 67 19.68 -5.92 -3.30
CA SER A 67 18.35 -6.55 -3.28
C SER A 67 18.42 -8.06 -3.49
N ALA A 68 19.29 -8.53 -4.38
CA ALA A 68 19.52 -9.96 -4.60
C ALA A 68 20.05 -10.68 -3.36
N LYS A 69 20.78 -9.98 -2.49
CA LYS A 69 21.34 -10.53 -1.24
C LYS A 69 20.43 -10.38 -0.04
N ARG A 70 19.70 -9.25 0.05
CA ARG A 70 18.95 -8.83 1.25
C ARG A 70 17.45 -8.74 1.05
N MET A 71 16.93 -8.88 -0.18
CA MET A 71 15.55 -8.63 -0.58
C MET A 71 15.13 -7.15 -0.45
N PHE A 72 16.03 -6.26 -0.14
CA PHE A 72 15.91 -4.80 -0.13
C PHE A 72 17.07 -4.18 -0.92
N PRO A 73 16.89 -2.98 -1.53
CA PRO A 73 15.66 -2.19 -1.59
C PRO A 73 14.58 -2.82 -2.47
N ASN A 74 13.30 -2.44 -2.24
CA ASN A 74 12.23 -2.60 -3.23
C ASN A 74 12.39 -1.55 -4.32
N PHE A 75 11.92 -1.83 -5.55
CA PHE A 75 12.04 -0.90 -6.67
C PHE A 75 10.72 -0.21 -6.97
N SER A 76 10.79 1.10 -7.20
CA SER A 76 9.67 1.92 -7.65
C SER A 76 9.98 2.50 -9.03
N PHE A 77 9.30 2.02 -10.06
CA PHE A 77 9.42 2.53 -11.42
C PHE A 77 8.58 3.79 -11.58
N ILE A 78 9.24 4.96 -11.50
CA ILE A 78 8.57 6.26 -11.50
C ILE A 78 7.86 6.53 -12.83
N ASP A 79 8.44 6.06 -13.94
CA ASP A 79 7.92 6.25 -15.29
C ASP A 79 6.83 5.25 -15.69
N ALA A 80 6.43 4.34 -14.79
CA ALA A 80 5.32 3.43 -15.05
C ALA A 80 4.02 4.21 -15.31
N PRO A 81 3.20 3.81 -16.31
CA PRO A 81 1.99 4.56 -16.69
C PRO A 81 1.05 4.87 -15.52
N PHE A 82 0.89 3.92 -14.59
CA PHE A 82 0.06 4.09 -13.39
C PHE A 82 0.66 5.07 -12.36
N ASN A 83 1.93 5.45 -12.47
CA ASN A 83 2.55 6.51 -11.68
C ASN A 83 2.44 7.85 -12.40
N LEU A 84 2.65 7.85 -13.73
CA LEU A 84 2.64 9.08 -14.54
C LEU A 84 1.25 9.70 -14.67
N GLN A 85 0.17 8.93 -14.55
CA GLN A 85 -1.20 9.46 -14.70
C GLN A 85 -1.53 10.61 -13.74
N TYR A 86 -0.86 10.70 -12.60
CA TYR A 86 -1.06 11.76 -11.60
C TYR A 86 0.12 12.72 -11.52
N TYR A 87 1.24 12.40 -12.17
CA TYR A 87 2.45 13.19 -12.06
C TYR A 87 2.34 14.51 -12.84
N LYS A 88 2.64 15.61 -12.17
CA LYS A 88 2.74 16.94 -12.77
C LYS A 88 4.20 17.38 -12.73
N PRO A 89 4.87 17.55 -13.90
CA PRO A 89 6.27 17.98 -13.94
C PRO A 89 6.48 19.28 -13.15
N GLY A 90 7.49 19.30 -12.29
CA GLY A 90 7.80 20.44 -11.43
C GLY A 90 7.05 20.45 -10.08
N ASP A 91 6.06 19.59 -9.88
CA ASP A 91 5.38 19.41 -8.60
C ASP A 91 5.73 18.07 -7.97
N TYR A 92 6.73 18.07 -7.08
CA TYR A 92 7.21 16.86 -6.39
C TYR A 92 6.15 16.22 -5.47
N HIS A 93 5.11 16.96 -5.05
CA HIS A 93 4.02 16.41 -4.24
C HIS A 93 3.19 15.37 -5.01
N THR A 94 3.25 15.39 -6.34
CA THR A 94 2.55 14.45 -7.23
C THR A 94 3.42 13.27 -7.65
N GLU A 95 4.72 13.25 -7.32
CA GLU A 95 5.59 12.11 -7.59
C GLU A 95 5.22 10.92 -6.70
N ALA A 96 5.19 9.72 -7.28
CA ALA A 96 4.83 8.51 -6.54
C ALA A 96 5.65 8.32 -5.28
N ALA A 97 4.97 8.19 -4.15
CA ALA A 97 5.55 7.85 -2.85
C ALA A 97 4.71 6.76 -2.17
N TYR A 98 5.30 6.12 -1.17
CA TYR A 98 4.70 4.94 -0.54
C TYR A 98 4.51 5.16 0.95
N MET A 99 3.46 4.54 1.51
CA MET A 99 3.20 4.47 2.94
C MET A 99 3.40 3.06 3.45
N GLY A 100 3.82 2.93 4.70
CA GLY A 100 4.12 1.62 5.27
C GLY A 100 5.12 0.88 4.38
N CYS A 101 4.84 -0.38 4.07
CA CYS A 101 5.78 -1.21 3.29
C CYS A 101 5.73 -0.89 1.79
N ARG A 102 4.53 -0.80 1.18
CA ARG A 102 4.36 -0.70 -0.29
C ARG A 102 3.08 0.00 -0.72
N THR A 103 2.29 0.54 0.20
CA THR A 103 1.03 1.19 -0.13
C THR A 103 1.28 2.54 -0.78
N ARG A 104 0.66 2.75 -1.93
CA ARG A 104 0.69 4.01 -2.67
C ARG A 104 -0.67 4.69 -2.58
N VAL A 105 -0.66 5.98 -2.29
CA VAL A 105 -1.87 6.83 -2.29
C VAL A 105 -1.56 8.09 -3.10
N ILE A 106 -2.33 8.33 -4.15
CA ILE A 106 -2.23 9.52 -4.98
C ILE A 106 -3.62 10.11 -5.25
N GLY A 107 -4.55 9.34 -5.82
CA GLY A 107 -5.91 9.77 -6.11
C GLY A 107 -6.61 10.31 -4.87
N ASN A 108 -7.44 11.34 -5.04
CA ASN A 108 -8.17 11.98 -3.95
C ASN A 108 -9.60 12.33 -4.40
N ILE A 109 -10.53 11.41 -4.16
CA ILE A 109 -11.92 11.59 -4.58
C ILE A 109 -12.65 12.67 -3.76
N TYR A 110 -12.21 12.89 -2.52
CA TYR A 110 -12.70 13.98 -1.70
C TYR A 110 -12.32 15.35 -2.27
N ASP A 111 -11.06 15.48 -2.72
CA ASP A 111 -10.55 16.71 -3.34
C ASP A 111 -9.71 16.38 -4.58
N PRO A 112 -10.36 16.25 -5.75
CA PRO A 112 -9.65 15.92 -7.00
C PRO A 112 -8.64 16.99 -7.47
N SER A 113 -8.67 18.18 -6.90
CA SER A 113 -7.67 19.22 -7.20
C SER A 113 -6.32 18.96 -6.51
N ARG A 114 -6.29 18.11 -5.48
CA ARG A 114 -5.12 17.76 -4.67
C ARG A 114 -4.85 16.26 -4.68
N GLU A 115 -4.56 15.72 -5.85
CA GLU A 115 -4.09 14.35 -6.04
C GLU A 115 -2.58 14.29 -5.77
N ILE A 116 -2.22 14.38 -4.50
CA ILE A 116 -0.85 14.43 -4.00
C ILE A 116 -0.56 13.26 -3.06
N VAL A 117 0.72 12.95 -2.83
CA VAL A 117 1.16 11.86 -1.96
C VAL A 117 1.57 12.32 -0.56
N THR A 118 1.95 13.60 -0.41
CA THR A 118 2.43 14.18 0.85
C THR A 118 1.28 14.61 1.75
N GLY A 119 1.46 14.50 3.06
CA GLY A 119 0.47 14.93 4.05
C GLY A 119 -0.79 14.08 4.11
N ARG A 120 -0.80 12.89 3.53
CA ARG A 120 -1.94 11.97 3.49
C ARG A 120 -1.52 10.58 3.98
N GLY A 121 -2.49 9.73 4.33
CA GLY A 121 -2.18 8.39 4.81
C GLY A 121 -3.39 7.47 4.90
N ASN A 122 -3.14 6.19 5.23
CA ASN A 122 -4.19 5.25 5.56
C ASN A 122 -4.74 5.53 6.96
N LEU A 123 -6.05 5.69 7.05
CA LEU A 123 -6.76 5.86 8.33
C LEU A 123 -7.06 4.51 8.97
N SER A 124 -7.48 3.55 8.16
CA SER A 124 -7.85 2.22 8.63
C SER A 124 -7.83 1.23 7.49
N PHE A 125 -7.58 -0.05 7.81
CA PHE A 125 -7.83 -1.16 6.90
C PHE A 125 -8.40 -2.37 7.64
N THR A 126 -9.11 -3.23 6.92
CA THR A 126 -9.63 -4.52 7.40
C THR A 126 -9.39 -5.56 6.33
N THR A 127 -8.85 -6.72 6.70
CA THR A 127 -8.42 -7.75 5.76
C THR A 127 -9.38 -8.93 5.74
N ILE A 128 -9.83 -9.31 4.55
CA ILE A 128 -10.67 -10.48 4.29
C ILE A 128 -9.78 -11.72 4.15
N ASN A 129 -10.17 -12.81 4.81
CA ASN A 129 -9.58 -14.13 4.66
C ASN A 129 -10.28 -14.87 3.50
N LEU A 130 -9.78 -14.69 2.26
CA LEU A 130 -10.36 -15.35 1.09
C LEU A 130 -10.35 -16.89 1.19
N PRO A 131 -9.26 -17.54 1.67
CA PRO A 131 -9.25 -18.99 1.86
C PRO A 131 -10.40 -19.51 2.72
N ARG A 132 -10.73 -18.80 3.81
CA ARG A 132 -11.84 -19.19 4.68
C ARG A 132 -13.16 -19.25 3.92
N LEU A 133 -13.48 -18.20 3.15
CA LEU A 133 -14.71 -18.13 2.37
C LEU A 133 -14.78 -19.24 1.33
N ALA A 134 -13.64 -19.56 0.71
CA ALA A 134 -13.54 -20.64 -0.27
C ALA A 134 -13.73 -22.03 0.34
N ILE A 135 -13.12 -22.29 1.51
CA ILE A 135 -13.29 -23.56 2.25
C ILE A 135 -14.77 -23.75 2.63
N GLU A 136 -15.42 -22.73 3.18
CA GLU A 136 -16.83 -22.77 3.59
C GLU A 136 -17.81 -22.88 2.40
N ALA A 137 -17.37 -22.45 1.21
CA ALA A 137 -18.15 -22.61 -0.02
C ALA A 137 -18.13 -24.05 -0.59
N HIS A 138 -17.13 -24.88 -0.23
CA HIS A 138 -17.00 -26.27 -0.69
C HIS A 138 -17.02 -26.41 -2.24
N GLY A 139 -16.38 -25.49 -2.97
CA GLY A 139 -16.32 -25.48 -4.44
C GLY A 139 -17.55 -24.84 -5.13
N ASP A 140 -18.53 -24.38 -4.37
CA ASP A 140 -19.67 -23.64 -4.89
C ASP A 140 -19.30 -22.16 -5.09
N ILE A 141 -19.13 -21.78 -6.35
CA ILE A 141 -18.69 -20.43 -6.75
C ILE A 141 -19.75 -19.36 -6.40
N ASP A 142 -21.03 -19.66 -6.57
CA ASP A 142 -22.11 -18.71 -6.27
C ASP A 142 -22.20 -18.45 -4.76
N LYS A 143 -22.09 -19.49 -3.96
CA LYS A 143 -22.03 -19.39 -2.50
C LYS A 143 -20.79 -18.59 -2.04
N PHE A 144 -19.63 -18.83 -2.69
CA PHE A 144 -18.42 -18.04 -2.40
C PHE A 144 -18.64 -16.55 -2.65
N TYR A 145 -19.20 -16.18 -3.81
CA TYR A 145 -19.46 -14.77 -4.12
C TYR A 145 -20.49 -14.15 -3.20
N ALA A 146 -21.55 -14.86 -2.83
CA ALA A 146 -22.52 -14.37 -1.85
C ALA A 146 -21.85 -14.06 -0.49
N SER A 147 -21.02 -14.99 0.02
CA SER A 147 -20.28 -14.78 1.27
C SER A 147 -19.23 -13.66 1.15
N LEU A 148 -18.61 -13.50 -0.02
CA LEU A 148 -17.67 -12.42 -0.27
C LEU A 148 -18.37 -11.05 -0.22
N ASP A 149 -19.55 -10.93 -0.82
CA ASP A 149 -20.33 -9.69 -0.79
C ASP A 149 -20.75 -9.32 0.63
N GLU A 150 -21.27 -10.27 1.41
CA GLU A 150 -21.61 -10.04 2.82
C GLU A 150 -20.39 -9.59 3.64
N MET A 151 -19.23 -10.22 3.38
CA MET A 151 -17.99 -9.85 4.07
C MET A 151 -17.50 -8.45 3.65
N MET A 152 -17.66 -8.07 2.37
CA MET A 152 -17.32 -6.72 1.90
C MET A 152 -18.23 -5.67 2.56
N ASP A 153 -19.52 -5.94 2.73
CA ASP A 153 -20.45 -5.04 3.42
C ASP A 153 -20.01 -4.84 4.88
N LEU A 154 -19.70 -5.93 5.58
CA LEU A 154 -19.21 -5.87 6.96
C LEU A 154 -17.90 -5.05 7.07
N VAL A 155 -16.98 -5.21 6.12
CA VAL A 155 -15.72 -4.45 6.09
C VAL A 155 -15.97 -2.96 5.89
N VAL A 156 -16.86 -2.60 4.97
CA VAL A 156 -17.24 -1.19 4.72
C VAL A 156 -17.84 -0.57 5.99
N ASP A 157 -18.78 -1.27 6.64
CA ASP A 157 -19.38 -0.79 7.87
C ASP A 157 -18.36 -0.57 8.99
N GLN A 158 -17.42 -1.49 9.15
CA GLN A 158 -16.31 -1.35 10.11
C GLN A 158 -15.40 -0.16 9.79
N LEU A 159 -15.03 0.04 8.51
CA LEU A 159 -14.19 1.15 8.10
C LEU A 159 -14.87 2.49 8.36
N LEU A 160 -16.15 2.61 8.02
CA LEU A 160 -16.95 3.81 8.29
C LEU A 160 -17.15 4.06 9.79
N ALA A 161 -17.37 3.01 10.59
CA ALA A 161 -17.47 3.15 12.04
C ALA A 161 -16.16 3.69 12.64
N ARG A 162 -15.00 3.16 12.25
CA ARG A 162 -13.69 3.65 12.69
C ARG A 162 -13.43 5.08 12.21
N PHE A 163 -13.80 5.40 10.99
CA PHE A 163 -13.68 6.76 10.46
C PHE A 163 -14.48 7.76 11.32
N ARG A 164 -15.74 7.44 11.65
CA ARG A 164 -16.55 8.29 12.56
C ARG A 164 -15.91 8.49 13.92
N ILE A 165 -15.32 7.43 14.51
CA ILE A 165 -14.59 7.53 15.77
C ILE A 165 -13.37 8.45 15.64
N GLN A 166 -12.61 8.35 14.54
CA GLN A 166 -11.46 9.23 14.29
C GLN A 166 -11.90 10.67 14.08
N CYS A 167 -12.97 10.90 13.33
CA CYS A 167 -13.54 12.23 13.09
C CYS A 167 -14.09 12.90 14.36
N SER A 168 -14.43 12.14 15.40
CA SER A 168 -14.86 12.72 16.69
C SER A 168 -13.72 13.29 17.54
N LYS A 169 -12.48 13.26 17.04
CA LYS A 169 -11.28 13.72 17.73
C LYS A 169 -10.92 15.16 17.35
N HIS A 170 -9.98 15.72 18.09
CA HIS A 170 -9.44 17.08 17.92
C HIS A 170 -7.93 17.00 17.64
N VAL A 171 -7.35 18.08 17.16
CA VAL A 171 -5.91 18.21 16.88
C VAL A 171 -5.06 17.74 18.07
N ARG A 172 -5.39 18.11 19.28
CA ARG A 172 -4.69 17.71 20.54
C ARG A 172 -4.61 16.18 20.74
N ASN A 173 -5.48 15.39 20.11
CA ASN A 173 -5.43 13.93 20.19
C ASN A 173 -4.37 13.34 19.25
N TYR A 174 -3.84 14.13 18.32
CA TYR A 174 -2.83 13.76 17.34
C TYR A 174 -1.66 14.76 17.36
N PRO A 175 -0.92 14.89 18.49
CA PRO A 175 0.04 15.97 18.70
C PRO A 175 1.18 15.99 17.67
N PHE A 176 1.55 14.85 17.11
CA PHE A 176 2.56 14.77 16.05
C PHE A 176 1.95 15.03 14.66
N LEU A 177 0.97 14.23 14.26
CA LEU A 177 0.43 14.29 12.88
C LEU A 177 -0.25 15.63 12.58
N MET A 178 -1.06 16.11 13.51
CA MET A 178 -1.86 17.32 13.35
C MET A 178 -1.19 18.52 13.98
N GLY A 179 -0.65 18.37 15.20
CA GLY A 179 -0.03 19.46 15.94
C GLY A 179 1.30 19.94 15.36
N GLN A 180 1.98 19.14 14.53
CA GLN A 180 3.21 19.52 13.82
C GLN A 180 3.00 19.83 12.34
N GLY A 181 1.76 19.95 11.87
CA GLY A 181 1.47 20.26 10.47
C GLY A 181 1.87 19.16 9.47
N VAL A 182 1.98 17.88 9.91
CA VAL A 182 2.38 16.77 9.05
C VAL A 182 1.24 16.32 8.14
N TRP A 183 0.01 16.34 8.65
CA TRP A 183 -1.18 16.02 7.87
C TRP A 183 -1.64 17.24 7.08
N ILE A 184 -2.12 17.00 5.86
CA ILE A 184 -2.61 18.05 4.95
C ILE A 184 -3.63 18.96 5.67
N ASP A 185 -3.47 20.26 5.53
CA ASP A 185 -4.32 21.31 6.11
C ASP A 185 -4.34 21.36 7.67
N SER A 186 -3.59 20.50 8.34
CA SER A 186 -3.56 20.53 9.82
C SER A 186 -2.90 21.79 10.38
N GLU A 187 -2.02 22.44 9.62
CA GLU A 187 -1.41 23.72 9.98
C GLU A 187 -2.42 24.89 10.05
N LYS A 188 -3.61 24.70 9.50
CA LYS A 188 -4.72 25.69 9.54
C LYS A 188 -5.59 25.56 10.79
N LEU A 189 -5.37 24.51 11.59
CA LEU A 189 -6.21 24.16 12.72
C LEU A 189 -5.53 24.48 14.04
N SER A 190 -6.34 24.88 15.04
CA SER A 190 -5.94 25.05 16.42
C SER A 190 -6.10 23.75 17.22
N GLU A 191 -5.46 23.64 18.37
CA GLU A 191 -5.42 22.44 19.21
C GLU A 191 -6.80 21.82 19.51
N ASN A 192 -7.81 22.68 19.70
CA ASN A 192 -9.16 22.25 20.03
C ASN A 192 -10.09 22.09 18.81
N ASP A 193 -9.59 22.29 17.58
CA ASP A 193 -10.39 22.14 16.38
C ASP A 193 -10.60 20.68 16.04
N SER A 194 -11.75 20.38 15.39
CA SER A 194 -12.07 19.07 14.90
C SER A 194 -11.17 18.70 13.72
N VAL A 195 -10.73 17.44 13.68
CA VAL A 195 -9.94 16.89 12.55
C VAL A 195 -10.82 16.28 11.45
N ALA A 196 -12.14 16.30 11.59
CA ALA A 196 -13.08 15.58 10.73
C ALA A 196 -12.91 15.90 9.23
N GLU A 197 -12.77 17.19 8.87
CA GLU A 197 -12.66 17.61 7.47
C GLU A 197 -11.34 17.16 6.84
N ILE A 198 -10.22 17.36 7.54
CA ILE A 198 -8.90 17.03 6.99
C ILE A 198 -8.67 15.51 6.92
N LEU A 199 -9.35 14.70 7.75
CA LEU A 199 -9.27 13.25 7.69
C LEU A 199 -9.91 12.67 6.41
N LYS A 200 -10.81 13.40 5.73
CA LYS A 200 -11.39 12.96 4.45
C LYS A 200 -10.35 12.80 3.33
N HIS A 201 -9.18 13.41 3.47
CA HIS A 201 -8.05 13.19 2.56
C HIS A 201 -7.37 11.82 2.75
N GLY A 202 -7.60 11.15 3.86
CA GLY A 202 -7.05 9.83 4.14
C GLY A 202 -7.78 8.70 3.43
N THR A 203 -7.22 7.49 3.47
CA THR A 203 -7.79 6.30 2.83
C THR A 203 -8.36 5.32 3.83
N LEU A 204 -9.42 4.64 3.41
CA LEU A 204 -10.04 3.50 4.06
C LEU A 204 -9.82 2.29 3.15
N SER A 205 -9.08 1.28 3.62
CA SER A 205 -8.65 0.19 2.75
C SER A 205 -9.30 -1.14 3.12
N MET A 206 -9.94 -1.77 2.13
CA MET A 206 -10.28 -3.18 2.19
C MET A 206 -9.04 -4.00 1.82
N GLY A 207 -8.57 -4.84 2.73
CA GLY A 207 -7.49 -5.76 2.47
C GLY A 207 -7.99 -7.16 2.10
N PHE A 208 -7.16 -7.94 1.44
CA PHE A 208 -7.36 -9.38 1.25
C PHE A 208 -6.04 -10.12 1.34
N ILE A 209 -6.10 -11.41 1.66
CA ILE A 209 -4.98 -12.34 1.57
C ILE A 209 -5.44 -13.69 1.03
N GLY A 210 -4.47 -14.47 0.54
CA GLY A 210 -4.67 -15.88 0.21
C GLY A 210 -5.45 -16.15 -1.07
N LEU A 211 -5.32 -15.31 -2.12
CA LEU A 211 -6.00 -15.54 -3.39
C LEU A 211 -5.62 -16.88 -4.03
N ALA A 212 -4.36 -17.28 -3.98
CA ALA A 212 -3.90 -18.56 -4.52
C ALA A 212 -4.54 -19.74 -3.78
N GLU A 213 -4.55 -19.71 -2.46
CA GLU A 213 -5.16 -20.72 -1.60
C GLU A 213 -6.69 -20.75 -1.75
N CYS A 214 -7.31 -19.59 -1.93
CA CYS A 214 -8.73 -19.47 -2.22
C CYS A 214 -9.09 -20.21 -3.53
N LEU A 215 -8.36 -19.96 -4.61
CA LEU A 215 -8.58 -20.62 -5.89
C LEU A 215 -8.33 -22.13 -5.78
N LYS A 216 -7.30 -22.57 -5.06
CA LYS A 216 -7.08 -24.00 -4.81
C LYS A 216 -8.23 -24.65 -4.04
N ALA A 217 -8.82 -23.96 -3.09
CA ALA A 217 -9.98 -24.46 -2.35
C ALA A 217 -11.25 -24.51 -3.22
N LEU A 218 -11.42 -23.57 -4.16
CA LEU A 218 -12.59 -23.50 -5.04
C LEU A 218 -12.52 -24.47 -6.23
N ILE A 219 -11.37 -24.51 -6.94
CA ILE A 219 -11.24 -25.21 -8.23
C ILE A 219 -10.01 -26.14 -8.33
N GLY A 220 -9.28 -26.34 -7.25
CA GLY A 220 -8.14 -27.26 -7.17
C GLY A 220 -6.80 -26.73 -7.71
N VAL A 221 -6.79 -25.59 -8.41
CA VAL A 221 -5.60 -24.95 -9.01
C VAL A 221 -5.56 -23.46 -8.70
N HIS A 222 -4.36 -22.84 -8.68
CA HIS A 222 -4.23 -21.41 -8.47
C HIS A 222 -3.91 -20.63 -9.75
N HIS A 223 -3.94 -19.30 -9.67
CA HIS A 223 -3.80 -18.39 -10.81
C HIS A 223 -2.47 -18.49 -11.58
N GLY A 224 -1.44 -19.12 -11.00
CA GLY A 224 -0.18 -19.41 -11.70
C GLY A 224 -0.12 -20.77 -12.38
N GLU A 225 -1.16 -21.61 -12.24
CA GLU A 225 -1.19 -22.99 -12.77
C GLU A 225 -2.08 -23.13 -14.02
N SER A 226 -3.09 -22.27 -14.18
CA SER A 226 -3.96 -22.30 -15.36
C SER A 226 -4.54 -20.92 -15.72
N PRO A 227 -4.83 -20.66 -17.01
CA PRO A 227 -5.53 -19.44 -17.45
C PRO A 227 -6.94 -19.30 -16.84
N GLU A 228 -7.64 -20.41 -16.63
CA GLU A 228 -8.97 -20.43 -16.02
C GLU A 228 -8.91 -19.92 -14.58
N ALA A 229 -7.98 -20.44 -13.77
CA ALA A 229 -7.75 -19.97 -12.41
C ALA A 229 -7.29 -18.50 -12.37
N GLN A 230 -6.49 -18.08 -13.35
CA GLN A 230 -6.09 -16.68 -13.48
C GLN A 230 -7.30 -15.77 -13.73
N ASN A 231 -8.18 -16.16 -14.64
CA ASN A 231 -9.40 -15.40 -14.94
C ASN A 231 -10.33 -15.32 -13.73
N LEU A 232 -10.58 -16.43 -13.05
CA LEU A 232 -11.39 -16.42 -11.81
C LEU A 232 -10.76 -15.52 -10.73
N GLY A 233 -9.44 -15.58 -10.59
CA GLY A 233 -8.71 -14.68 -9.67
C GLY A 233 -8.88 -13.21 -10.02
N LEU A 234 -8.80 -12.87 -11.31
CA LEU A 234 -9.05 -11.50 -11.80
C LEU A 234 -10.49 -11.07 -11.56
N ASP A 235 -11.48 -11.96 -11.76
CA ASP A 235 -12.89 -11.66 -11.50
C ASP A 235 -13.14 -11.35 -10.02
N ILE A 236 -12.58 -12.15 -9.11
CA ILE A 236 -12.66 -11.91 -7.65
C ILE A 236 -12.10 -10.53 -7.31
N ILE A 237 -10.88 -10.22 -7.76
CA ILE A 237 -10.22 -8.94 -7.46
C ILE A 237 -10.96 -7.76 -8.10
N THR A 238 -11.45 -7.93 -9.33
CA THR A 238 -12.22 -6.90 -10.03
C THR A 238 -13.53 -6.58 -9.30
N ARG A 239 -14.25 -7.61 -8.79
CA ARG A 239 -15.44 -7.41 -7.98
C ARG A 239 -15.14 -6.65 -6.70
N MET A 240 -14.09 -7.03 -5.97
CA MET A 240 -13.66 -6.34 -4.76
C MET A 240 -13.24 -4.89 -5.05
N ARG A 241 -12.50 -4.66 -6.14
CA ARG A 241 -12.07 -3.33 -6.55
C ARG A 241 -13.27 -2.45 -6.90
N LYS A 242 -14.19 -2.97 -7.73
CA LYS A 242 -15.41 -2.25 -8.10
C LYS A 242 -16.21 -1.84 -6.86
N ARG A 243 -16.34 -2.73 -5.86
CA ARG A 243 -17.03 -2.40 -4.61
C ARG A 243 -16.39 -1.22 -3.88
N MET A 244 -15.06 -1.10 -3.90
CA MET A 244 -14.37 0.04 -3.29
C MET A 244 -14.53 1.33 -4.10
N ASP A 245 -14.52 1.23 -5.42
CA ASP A 245 -14.76 2.38 -6.29
C ASP A 245 -16.20 2.89 -6.14
N ASP A 246 -17.20 2.01 -6.13
CA ASP A 246 -18.62 2.34 -5.90
C ASP A 246 -18.81 3.02 -4.52
N GLU A 247 -18.15 2.53 -3.46
CA GLU A 247 -18.23 3.12 -2.13
C GLU A 247 -17.54 4.48 -2.05
N SER A 248 -16.45 4.67 -2.79
CA SER A 248 -15.78 5.96 -2.92
C SER A 248 -16.68 7.01 -3.57
N GLU A 249 -17.37 6.65 -4.64
CA GLU A 249 -18.32 7.53 -5.33
C GLU A 249 -19.50 7.91 -4.43
N LYS A 250 -20.07 6.92 -3.75
CA LYS A 250 -21.22 7.07 -2.86
C LYS A 250 -20.93 7.96 -1.65
N THR A 251 -19.78 7.77 -1.01
CA THR A 251 -19.43 8.44 0.25
C THR A 251 -18.57 9.69 0.06
N ARG A 252 -17.97 9.87 -1.10
CA ARG A 252 -16.95 10.89 -1.38
C ARG A 252 -15.72 10.76 -0.47
N LEU A 253 -15.45 9.56 0.02
CA LEU A 253 -14.24 9.20 0.78
C LEU A 253 -13.33 8.34 -0.09
N ASN A 254 -12.04 8.31 0.26
CA ASN A 254 -11.06 7.52 -0.48
C ASN A 254 -11.07 6.07 -0.01
N PHE A 255 -11.83 5.20 -0.64
CA PHE A 255 -11.72 3.76 -0.45
C PHE A 255 -10.69 3.15 -1.40
N SER A 256 -10.01 2.10 -0.98
CA SER A 256 -9.04 1.40 -1.80
C SER A 256 -9.03 -0.10 -1.51
N LEU A 257 -8.60 -0.89 -2.50
CA LEU A 257 -8.32 -2.31 -2.34
C LEU A 257 -6.82 -2.53 -2.11
N LEU A 258 -6.46 -3.39 -1.17
CA LEU A 258 -5.08 -3.66 -0.76
C LEU A 258 -4.82 -5.17 -0.68
N ALA A 259 -3.82 -5.66 -1.38
CA ALA A 259 -3.23 -6.97 -1.06
C ALA A 259 -2.42 -6.81 0.24
N THR A 260 -2.95 -7.33 1.35
CA THR A 260 -2.40 -7.09 2.68
C THR A 260 -1.05 -7.81 2.86
N PRO A 261 0.01 -7.15 3.35
CA PRO A 261 1.31 -7.78 3.63
C PRO A 261 1.29 -8.85 4.72
N ALA A 262 0.36 -8.92 5.58
CA ALA A 262 -0.16 -9.98 6.44
C ALA A 262 0.85 -10.91 7.14
N GLU A 263 2.04 -10.48 7.51
CA GLU A 263 3.10 -11.33 8.08
C GLU A 263 2.61 -12.18 9.26
N GLY A 264 2.12 -11.58 10.35
CA GLY A 264 1.56 -12.29 11.49
C GLY A 264 0.11 -12.74 11.31
N LEU A 265 -0.65 -12.02 10.45
CA LEU A 265 -2.07 -12.29 10.22
C LEU A 265 -2.28 -13.59 9.45
N SER A 266 -1.43 -13.92 8.47
CA SER A 266 -1.48 -15.17 7.72
C SER A 266 -1.42 -16.38 8.64
N GLY A 267 -0.46 -16.44 9.56
CA GLY A 267 -0.35 -17.49 10.55
C GLY A 267 -1.53 -17.56 11.53
N ARG A 268 -2.13 -16.41 11.87
CA ARG A 268 -3.34 -16.38 12.71
C ARG A 268 -4.54 -16.97 11.96
N PHE A 269 -4.74 -16.61 10.70
CA PHE A 269 -5.83 -17.14 9.87
C PHE A 269 -5.69 -18.65 9.68
N VAL A 270 -4.52 -19.16 9.33
CA VAL A 270 -4.27 -20.59 9.21
C VAL A 270 -4.61 -21.33 10.53
N ARG A 271 -4.25 -20.79 11.70
CA ARG A 271 -4.61 -21.41 12.98
C ARG A 271 -6.11 -21.41 13.24
N MET A 272 -6.84 -20.40 12.76
CA MET A 272 -8.30 -20.36 12.89
C MET A 272 -8.95 -21.35 11.93
N ASP A 273 -8.46 -21.42 10.69
CA ASP A 273 -9.03 -22.26 9.62
C ASP A 273 -8.83 -23.77 9.89
N LYS A 274 -7.75 -24.16 10.57
CA LYS A 274 -7.53 -25.56 11.01
C LYS A 274 -8.55 -26.08 12.02
N LYS A 275 -9.44 -25.24 12.51
CA LYS A 275 -10.48 -25.62 13.49
C LYS A 275 -11.84 -25.92 12.83
N ILE A 276 -11.92 -25.73 11.52
CA ILE A 276 -13.08 -26.05 10.68
C ILE A 276 -12.81 -27.36 9.96
#